data_70f104c42cfe255a95e118cda2849803
#
_entry.id   70f104c42cfe255a95e118cda2849803
#
_cell.length_a   1.000
_cell.length_b   1.000
_cell.length_c   1.000
_cell.angle_alpha   90.00
_cell.angle_beta   90.00
_cell.angle_gamma   90.00
#
_symmetry.space_group_name_H-M   'P 1'
#
loop_
_entity.id
_entity.type
_entity.pdbx_description
1 polymer ?
#
loop_
_entity_poly.entity_id
_entity_poly.type
_entity_poly.pdbx_seq_one_letter_code
_entity_poly.pdbx_strand_id
1 'polypeptide(L)'
;MPTAVEVRGLKAWFGKTEALHGIDMTVESNHATAVIGPSGCGKSTFIRCLNRMHETNPEAKAEGQVHIGGTDIYGVPAVDVRRRVGMVFQKPNPFPTMSIYDNVAAGLKLNGTRSRQTLDEAVERSLQQAAIWDEVKDVLKKKSGASLSGGQQQRLCIARALAVNPEVLLMDEPASALDPISTAKIEDLIFELKQKLTIVIVTHNMQQASRVAEYTGFFLMGDLVEFDKTEKIFTNPSDKRTEDYITGRFG
;
A
#
# COMPACT_ATOMS: atom_id res chain seq x y z
N MET A 1 -8.06 -14.48 -12.00
CA MET A 1 -7.82 -13.23 -12.78
C MET A 1 -7.34 -12.19 -11.80
N PRO A 2 -6.46 -11.29 -12.19
CA PRO A 2 -6.00 -10.22 -11.31
C PRO A 2 -7.18 -9.31 -10.93
N THR A 3 -7.16 -8.85 -9.71
CA THR A 3 -8.28 -8.16 -9.07
C THR A 3 -8.22 -6.67 -9.34
N ALA A 4 -9.31 -6.11 -9.83
CA ALA A 4 -9.51 -4.66 -9.82
C ALA A 4 -10.07 -4.22 -8.46
N VAL A 5 -9.81 -2.99 -8.07
CA VAL A 5 -10.48 -2.34 -6.95
C VAL A 5 -11.45 -1.31 -7.52
N GLU A 6 -12.73 -1.45 -7.21
CA GLU A 6 -13.75 -0.46 -7.58
C GLU A 6 -14.21 0.27 -6.32
N VAL A 7 -14.19 1.59 -6.37
CA VAL A 7 -14.66 2.47 -5.30
C VAL A 7 -15.76 3.36 -5.86
N ARG A 8 -16.91 3.41 -5.17
CA ARG A 8 -18.07 4.22 -5.57
C ARG A 8 -18.61 4.98 -4.38
N GLY A 9 -18.59 6.31 -4.48
CA GLY A 9 -19.13 7.22 -3.49
C GLY A 9 -18.52 7.05 -2.10
N LEU A 10 -17.25 6.68 -1.99
CA LEU A 10 -16.61 6.41 -0.70
C LEU A 10 -16.47 7.69 0.11
N LYS A 11 -17.15 7.76 1.24
CA LYS A 11 -17.03 8.79 2.26
C LYS A 11 -16.41 8.22 3.52
N ALA A 12 -15.68 9.03 4.26
CA ALA A 12 -15.09 8.62 5.53
C ALA A 12 -15.05 9.78 6.52
N TRP A 13 -15.26 9.46 7.80
CA TRP A 13 -15.26 10.41 8.91
C TRP A 13 -14.37 9.97 10.05
N PHE A 14 -13.85 10.94 10.80
CA PHE A 14 -13.28 10.77 12.13
C PHE A 14 -14.05 11.66 13.10
N GLY A 15 -14.84 11.05 13.98
CA GLY A 15 -15.80 11.78 14.79
C GLY A 15 -16.78 12.56 13.93
N LYS A 16 -16.74 13.91 14.00
CA LYS A 16 -17.59 14.80 13.21
C LYS A 16 -16.94 15.32 11.93
N THR A 17 -15.65 15.07 11.72
CA THR A 17 -14.90 15.59 10.57
C THR A 17 -15.00 14.61 9.40
N GLU A 18 -15.56 15.05 8.28
CA GLU A 18 -15.54 14.30 7.02
C GLU A 18 -14.16 14.43 6.40
N ALA A 19 -13.52 13.30 6.13
CA ALA A 19 -12.17 13.21 5.59
C ALA A 19 -12.13 12.78 4.12
N LEU A 20 -13.20 12.15 3.62
CA LEU A 20 -13.41 11.80 2.22
C LEU A 20 -14.85 12.13 1.83
N HIS A 21 -15.02 12.81 0.69
CA HIS A 21 -16.28 13.43 0.28
C HIS A 21 -17.03 12.69 -0.86
N GLY A 22 -16.85 11.38 -1.00
CA GLY A 22 -17.51 10.60 -2.05
C GLY A 22 -16.58 10.30 -3.21
N ILE A 23 -15.56 9.50 -2.94
CA ILE A 23 -14.54 9.13 -3.93
C ILE A 23 -15.08 8.06 -4.87
N ASP A 24 -14.98 8.31 -6.17
CA ASP A 24 -15.22 7.35 -7.24
C ASP A 24 -13.90 7.06 -7.96
N MET A 25 -13.42 5.80 -7.92
CA MET A 25 -12.14 5.43 -8.51
C MET A 25 -12.11 3.94 -8.88
N THR A 26 -11.57 3.61 -10.04
CA THR A 26 -11.29 2.24 -10.44
C THR A 26 -9.79 2.02 -10.55
N VAL A 27 -9.26 1.03 -9.82
CA VAL A 27 -7.86 0.63 -9.88
C VAL A 27 -7.74 -0.59 -10.79
N GLU A 28 -6.98 -0.43 -11.86
CA GLU A 28 -6.75 -1.48 -12.84
C GLU A 28 -5.92 -2.63 -12.26
N SER A 29 -6.24 -3.84 -12.71
CA SER A 29 -5.55 -5.06 -12.27
C SER A 29 -4.12 -5.12 -12.81
N ASN A 30 -3.17 -5.57 -11.97
CA ASN A 30 -1.75 -5.70 -12.34
C ASN A 30 -1.13 -4.38 -12.81
N HIS A 31 -1.56 -3.30 -12.21
CA HIS A 31 -1.00 -1.96 -12.40
C HIS A 31 -0.68 -1.35 -11.04
N ALA A 32 0.22 -0.39 -11.05
CA ALA A 32 0.41 0.50 -9.92
C ALA A 32 -0.41 1.78 -10.13
N THR A 33 -1.21 2.13 -9.14
CA THR A 33 -1.95 3.39 -9.09
C THR A 33 -1.38 4.26 -7.97
N ALA A 34 -0.91 5.45 -8.31
CA ALA A 34 -0.45 6.43 -7.34
C ALA A 34 -1.60 7.32 -6.87
N VAL A 35 -1.58 7.66 -5.59
CA VAL A 35 -2.45 8.65 -4.96
C VAL A 35 -1.56 9.76 -4.43
N ILE A 36 -1.66 10.95 -5.04
CA ILE A 36 -0.85 12.13 -4.71
C ILE A 36 -1.71 13.24 -4.13
N GLY A 37 -1.09 14.23 -3.49
CA GLY A 37 -1.76 15.41 -2.91
C GLY A 37 -1.06 15.91 -1.65
N PRO A 38 -1.44 17.10 -1.15
CA PRO A 38 -0.84 17.68 0.04
C PRO A 38 -1.07 16.85 1.30
N SER A 39 -0.30 17.12 2.36
CA SER A 39 -0.48 16.47 3.64
C SER A 39 -1.88 16.75 4.21
N GLY A 40 -2.52 15.73 4.80
CA GLY A 40 -3.85 15.88 5.40
C GLY A 40 -5.04 15.86 4.43
N CYS A 41 -4.83 15.71 3.11
CA CYS A 41 -5.93 15.72 2.12
C CYS A 41 -6.76 14.41 2.03
N GLY A 42 -6.52 13.40 2.90
CA GLY A 42 -7.33 12.17 2.93
C GLY A 42 -6.68 10.92 2.34
N LYS A 43 -5.49 10.97 1.72
CA LYS A 43 -4.83 9.83 1.04
C LYS A 43 -4.69 8.57 1.92
N SER A 44 -4.11 8.72 3.11
CA SER A 44 -3.94 7.60 4.05
C SER A 44 -5.28 7.10 4.58
N THR A 45 -6.28 7.96 4.70
CA THR A 45 -7.66 7.56 5.03
C THR A 45 -8.23 6.70 3.90
N PHE A 46 -8.09 7.15 2.65
CA PHE A 46 -8.56 6.42 1.49
C PHE A 46 -8.00 5.00 1.45
N ILE A 47 -6.68 4.81 1.46
CA ILE A 47 -6.13 3.46 1.38
C ILE A 47 -6.46 2.59 2.60
N ARG A 48 -6.64 3.18 3.80
CA ARG A 48 -7.08 2.44 4.99
C ARG A 48 -8.55 2.03 4.91
N CYS A 49 -9.38 2.70 4.12
CA CYS A 49 -10.74 2.25 3.83
C CYS A 49 -10.74 1.01 2.93
N LEU A 50 -9.79 0.89 1.97
CA LEU A 50 -9.71 -0.25 1.06
C LEU A 50 -9.44 -1.59 1.75
N ASN A 51 -8.80 -1.59 2.92
CA ASN A 51 -8.55 -2.80 3.72
C ASN A 51 -9.25 -2.80 5.08
N ARG A 52 -10.17 -1.86 5.29
CA ARG A 52 -10.93 -1.69 6.54
C ARG A 52 -10.07 -1.43 7.78
N MET A 53 -8.84 -0.90 7.59
CA MET A 53 -7.99 -0.51 8.72
C MET A 53 -8.48 0.76 9.42
N HIS A 54 -9.30 1.60 8.78
CA HIS A 54 -9.94 2.73 9.44
C HIS A 54 -10.78 2.30 10.65
N GLU A 55 -11.40 1.11 10.60
CA GLU A 55 -12.22 0.56 11.70
C GLU A 55 -11.43 0.25 13.00
N THR A 56 -10.09 0.30 12.95
CA THR A 56 -9.27 0.21 14.17
C THR A 56 -9.35 1.46 15.05
N ASN A 57 -9.87 2.57 14.50
CA ASN A 57 -10.22 3.76 15.26
C ASN A 57 -11.74 3.73 15.53
N PRO A 58 -12.18 3.69 16.80
CA PRO A 58 -13.60 3.63 17.15
C PRO A 58 -14.43 4.83 16.66
N GLU A 59 -13.79 5.97 16.41
CA GLU A 59 -14.44 7.19 15.91
C GLU A 59 -14.51 7.25 14.39
N ALA A 60 -13.86 6.31 13.69
CA ALA A 60 -13.86 6.28 12.23
C ALA A 60 -15.10 5.58 11.68
N LYS A 61 -15.68 6.16 10.64
CA LYS A 61 -16.79 5.61 9.87
C LYS A 61 -16.49 5.72 8.39
N ALA A 62 -17.00 4.79 7.59
CA ALA A 62 -16.98 4.88 6.15
C ALA A 62 -18.34 4.47 5.58
N GLU A 63 -18.72 5.11 4.47
CA GLU A 63 -19.94 4.83 3.70
C GLU A 63 -19.56 4.78 2.21
N GLY A 64 -20.40 4.18 1.39
CA GLY A 64 -20.15 3.95 -0.03
C GLY A 64 -19.84 2.49 -0.31
N GLN A 65 -19.35 2.20 -1.52
CA GLN A 65 -19.07 0.83 -1.96
C GLN A 65 -17.61 0.68 -2.32
N VAL A 66 -17.00 -0.40 -1.86
CA VAL A 66 -15.64 -0.81 -2.25
C VAL A 66 -15.67 -2.29 -2.59
N HIS A 67 -15.33 -2.61 -3.85
CA HIS A 67 -15.28 -3.99 -4.33
C HIS A 67 -13.84 -4.38 -4.68
N ILE A 68 -13.45 -5.58 -4.30
CA ILE A 68 -12.16 -6.19 -4.66
C ILE A 68 -12.46 -7.53 -5.32
N GLY A 69 -12.14 -7.65 -6.62
CA GLY A 69 -12.50 -8.84 -7.42
C GLY A 69 -14.00 -9.12 -7.43
N GLY A 70 -14.82 -8.06 -7.49
CA GLY A 70 -16.27 -8.17 -7.45
C GLY A 70 -16.88 -8.45 -6.08
N THR A 71 -16.06 -8.60 -5.02
CA THR A 71 -16.54 -8.81 -3.65
C THR A 71 -16.64 -7.47 -2.92
N ASP A 72 -17.83 -7.11 -2.42
CA ASP A 72 -18.00 -5.97 -1.52
C ASP A 72 -17.25 -6.25 -0.20
N ILE A 73 -16.28 -5.39 0.12
CA ILE A 73 -15.47 -5.56 1.32
C ILE A 73 -16.22 -5.30 2.62
N TYR A 74 -17.32 -4.57 2.58
CA TYR A 74 -18.16 -4.31 3.76
C TYR A 74 -19.20 -5.42 3.99
N GLY A 75 -19.46 -6.27 2.99
CA GLY A 75 -20.33 -7.44 3.08
C GLY A 75 -19.67 -8.69 3.69
N VAL A 76 -18.36 -8.67 3.96
CA VAL A 76 -17.60 -9.81 4.49
C VAL A 76 -16.83 -9.42 5.77
N PRO A 77 -16.38 -10.38 6.60
CA PRO A 77 -15.57 -10.07 7.78
C PRO A 77 -14.27 -9.32 7.42
N ALA A 78 -13.90 -8.30 8.21
CA ALA A 78 -12.70 -7.49 7.97
C ALA A 78 -11.40 -8.32 7.93
N VAL A 79 -11.36 -9.45 8.65
CA VAL A 79 -10.22 -10.37 8.63
C VAL A 79 -10.02 -10.99 7.25
N ASP A 80 -11.09 -11.33 6.55
CA ASP A 80 -11.02 -11.93 5.21
C ASP A 80 -10.57 -10.89 4.18
N VAL A 81 -11.01 -9.62 4.32
CA VAL A 81 -10.49 -8.51 3.50
C VAL A 81 -9.00 -8.34 3.71
N ARG A 82 -8.53 -8.31 4.98
CA ARG A 82 -7.11 -8.09 5.32
C ARG A 82 -6.19 -9.25 4.93
N ARG A 83 -6.72 -10.44 4.66
CA ARG A 83 -5.97 -11.55 4.06
C ARG A 83 -5.69 -11.33 2.57
N ARG A 84 -6.63 -10.69 1.87
CA ARG A 84 -6.56 -10.41 0.43
C ARG A 84 -5.84 -9.10 0.12
N VAL A 85 -5.81 -8.16 1.07
CA VAL A 85 -5.27 -6.80 0.90
C VAL A 85 -4.13 -6.58 1.87
N GLY A 86 -2.90 -6.64 1.36
CA GLY A 86 -1.70 -6.35 2.13
C GLY A 86 -1.55 -4.84 2.37
N MET A 87 -0.89 -4.47 3.47
CA MET A 87 -0.61 -3.07 3.82
C MET A 87 0.83 -2.88 4.26
N VAL A 88 1.48 -1.89 3.65
CA VAL A 88 2.80 -1.39 4.03
C VAL A 88 2.65 0.04 4.53
N PHE A 89 3.13 0.31 5.73
CA PHE A 89 2.97 1.60 6.39
C PHE A 89 4.17 2.52 6.10
N GLN A 90 3.96 3.81 6.27
CA GLN A 90 4.96 4.86 6.10
C GLN A 90 6.21 4.61 6.97
N LYS A 91 6.00 4.31 8.26
CA LYS A 91 7.08 3.91 9.15
C LYS A 91 7.20 2.40 9.16
N PRO A 92 8.40 1.84 8.92
CA PRO A 92 8.62 0.42 9.08
C PRO A 92 8.16 -0.04 10.47
N ASN A 93 7.42 -1.13 10.51
CA ASN A 93 6.82 -1.64 11.73
C ASN A 93 7.05 -3.15 11.91
N PRO A 94 8.31 -3.63 11.84
CA PRO A 94 8.59 -5.02 12.14
C PRO A 94 8.19 -5.31 13.60
N PHE A 95 7.74 -6.53 13.87
CA PHE A 95 7.49 -6.97 15.25
C PHE A 95 8.83 -7.06 16.00
N PRO A 96 9.09 -6.20 16.99
CA PRO A 96 10.43 -6.02 17.53
C PRO A 96 10.95 -7.23 18.32
N THR A 97 10.05 -8.04 18.87
CA THR A 97 10.39 -9.25 19.64
C THR A 97 10.52 -10.49 18.75
N MET A 98 10.18 -10.38 17.48
CA MET A 98 10.22 -11.49 16.52
C MET A 98 11.50 -11.47 15.68
N SER A 99 11.98 -12.67 15.33
CA SER A 99 13.05 -12.85 14.35
C SER A 99 12.62 -12.32 12.97
N ILE A 100 13.58 -12.16 12.04
CA ILE A 100 13.28 -11.84 10.64
C ILE A 100 12.33 -12.89 10.05
N TYR A 101 12.62 -14.18 10.28
CA TYR A 101 11.78 -15.29 9.86
C TYR A 101 10.35 -15.18 10.41
N ASP A 102 10.21 -14.98 11.72
CA ASP A 102 8.90 -14.93 12.36
C ASP A 102 8.10 -13.70 11.94
N ASN A 103 8.74 -12.57 11.65
CA ASN A 103 8.08 -11.41 11.07
C ASN A 103 7.39 -11.74 9.75
N VAL A 104 8.09 -12.42 8.82
CA VAL A 104 7.51 -12.80 7.52
C VAL A 104 6.46 -13.89 7.69
N ALA A 105 6.72 -14.89 8.50
CA ALA A 105 5.81 -16.02 8.72
C ALA A 105 4.55 -15.66 9.54
N ALA A 106 4.52 -14.49 10.19
CA ALA A 106 3.47 -14.14 11.16
C ALA A 106 2.05 -14.27 10.60
N GLY A 107 1.79 -13.69 9.42
CA GLY A 107 0.47 -13.74 8.79
C GLY A 107 0.03 -15.16 8.44
N LEU A 108 0.95 -16.00 7.93
CA LEU A 108 0.68 -17.40 7.62
C LEU A 108 0.35 -18.22 8.87
N LYS A 109 1.12 -18.03 9.96
CA LYS A 109 0.88 -18.69 11.24
C LYS A 109 -0.48 -18.30 11.81
N LEU A 110 -0.83 -17.01 11.77
CA LEU A 110 -2.14 -16.52 12.21
C LEU A 110 -3.30 -17.08 11.37
N ASN A 111 -3.06 -17.34 10.08
CA ASN A 111 -4.01 -17.99 9.18
C ASN A 111 -4.05 -19.53 9.35
N GLY A 112 -3.34 -20.09 10.34
CA GLY A 112 -3.39 -21.50 10.68
C GLY A 112 -2.38 -22.40 9.94
N THR A 113 -1.45 -21.83 9.15
CA THR A 113 -0.38 -22.62 8.51
C THR A 113 0.58 -23.17 9.57
N ARG A 114 0.68 -24.51 9.67
CA ARG A 114 1.54 -25.21 10.63
C ARG A 114 2.69 -25.97 9.99
N SER A 115 2.60 -26.26 8.70
CA SER A 115 3.64 -26.97 7.96
C SER A 115 4.92 -26.12 7.91
N ARG A 116 6.00 -26.66 8.47
CA ARG A 116 7.31 -25.98 8.47
C ARG A 116 7.83 -25.78 7.06
N GLN A 117 7.66 -26.77 6.19
CA GLN A 117 8.09 -26.66 4.80
C GLN A 117 7.36 -25.52 4.09
N THR A 118 6.04 -25.44 4.19
CA THR A 118 5.23 -24.36 3.60
C THR A 118 5.64 -22.98 4.12
N LEU A 119 5.96 -22.86 5.41
CA LEU A 119 6.44 -21.63 6.01
C LEU A 119 7.83 -21.26 5.50
N ASP A 120 8.77 -22.20 5.45
CA ASP A 120 10.14 -21.98 4.99
C ASP A 120 10.13 -21.52 3.51
N GLU A 121 9.38 -22.20 2.63
CA GLU A 121 9.21 -21.83 1.22
C GLU A 121 8.57 -20.44 1.04
N ALA A 122 7.53 -20.12 1.82
CA ALA A 122 6.87 -18.83 1.73
C ALA A 122 7.76 -17.68 2.23
N VAL A 123 8.51 -17.90 3.31
CA VAL A 123 9.45 -16.91 3.85
C VAL A 123 10.56 -16.62 2.87
N GLU A 124 11.20 -17.65 2.30
CA GLU A 124 12.26 -17.49 1.30
C GLU A 124 11.73 -16.73 0.08
N ARG A 125 10.66 -17.20 -0.54
CA ARG A 125 10.02 -16.55 -1.70
C ARG A 125 9.70 -15.08 -1.41
N SER A 126 9.12 -14.76 -0.26
CA SER A 126 8.71 -13.39 0.05
C SER A 126 9.88 -12.47 0.32
N LEU A 127 10.96 -12.97 0.93
CA LEU A 127 12.20 -12.20 1.12
C LEU A 127 12.93 -11.98 -0.21
N GLN A 128 12.89 -12.96 -1.13
CA GLN A 128 13.40 -12.81 -2.50
C GLN A 128 12.59 -11.75 -3.25
N GLN A 129 11.26 -11.86 -3.24
CA GLN A 129 10.36 -10.88 -3.85
C GLN A 129 10.55 -9.47 -3.29
N ALA A 130 10.90 -9.33 -2.02
CA ALA A 130 11.18 -8.03 -1.38
C ALA A 130 12.64 -7.58 -1.53
N ALA A 131 13.43 -8.25 -2.38
CA ALA A 131 14.84 -7.96 -2.66
C ALA A 131 15.72 -7.80 -1.40
N ILE A 132 15.48 -8.64 -0.36
CA ILE A 132 16.24 -8.59 0.89
C ILE A 132 16.87 -9.94 1.27
N TRP A 133 16.54 -11.02 0.56
CA TRP A 133 16.97 -12.38 0.88
C TRP A 133 18.49 -12.50 1.10
N ASP A 134 19.29 -12.03 0.15
CA ASP A 134 20.75 -12.16 0.22
C ASP A 134 21.38 -11.40 1.38
N GLU A 135 20.72 -10.36 1.86
CA GLU A 135 21.18 -9.55 2.98
C GLU A 135 20.90 -10.22 4.35
N VAL A 136 19.93 -11.15 4.42
CA VAL A 136 19.42 -11.68 5.70
C VAL A 136 19.40 -13.20 5.82
N LYS A 137 19.58 -13.97 4.74
CA LYS A 137 19.42 -15.43 4.71
C LYS A 137 20.19 -16.19 5.80
N ASP A 138 21.38 -15.73 6.17
CA ASP A 138 22.24 -16.40 7.16
C ASP A 138 21.84 -16.09 8.61
N VAL A 139 20.93 -15.12 8.83
CA VAL A 139 20.57 -14.61 10.14
C VAL A 139 19.07 -14.62 10.44
N LEU A 140 18.26 -15.24 9.60
CA LEU A 140 16.80 -15.22 9.63
C LEU A 140 16.17 -15.48 11.01
N LYS A 141 16.67 -16.51 11.71
CA LYS A 141 16.16 -16.93 13.02
C LYS A 141 16.95 -16.36 14.19
N LYS A 142 18.08 -15.73 13.92
CA LYS A 142 19.02 -15.23 14.96
C LYS A 142 18.85 -13.73 15.22
N LYS A 143 18.51 -12.94 14.21
CA LYS A 143 18.33 -11.49 14.34
C LYS A 143 16.87 -11.09 14.41
N SER A 144 16.60 -10.09 15.26
CA SER A 144 15.29 -9.42 15.26
C SER A 144 15.13 -8.56 14.01
N GLY A 145 13.89 -8.49 13.49
CA GLY A 145 13.56 -7.58 12.41
C GLY A 145 13.84 -6.10 12.74
N ALA A 146 13.72 -5.71 14.00
CA ALA A 146 14.00 -4.35 14.45
C ALA A 146 15.50 -3.97 14.44
N SER A 147 16.42 -4.93 14.35
CA SER A 147 17.87 -4.68 14.28
C SER A 147 18.38 -4.34 12.87
N LEU A 148 17.53 -4.40 11.87
CA LEU A 148 17.83 -4.08 10.50
C LEU A 148 17.88 -2.55 10.27
N SER A 149 18.55 -2.10 9.20
CA SER A 149 18.47 -0.69 8.76
C SER A 149 17.06 -0.29 8.35
N GLY A 150 16.73 1.00 8.30
CA GLY A 150 15.39 1.49 7.94
C GLY A 150 14.89 0.94 6.59
N GLY A 151 15.72 0.97 5.55
CA GLY A 151 15.37 0.40 4.26
C GLY A 151 15.21 -1.13 4.27
N GLN A 152 16.02 -1.84 5.07
CA GLN A 152 15.86 -3.28 5.27
C GLN A 152 14.58 -3.60 6.04
N GLN A 153 14.25 -2.82 7.09
CA GLN A 153 13.00 -2.98 7.84
C GLN A 153 11.78 -2.77 6.93
N GLN A 154 11.83 -1.78 6.05
CA GLN A 154 10.73 -1.53 5.11
C GLN A 154 10.55 -2.70 4.14
N ARG A 155 11.63 -3.20 3.54
CA ARG A 155 11.58 -4.39 2.68
C ARG A 155 11.15 -5.64 3.43
N LEU A 156 11.51 -5.78 4.71
CA LEU A 156 10.98 -6.85 5.58
C LEU A 156 9.47 -6.73 5.78
N CYS A 157 8.94 -5.51 5.98
CA CYS A 157 7.50 -5.27 6.09
C CYS A 157 6.77 -5.57 4.77
N ILE A 158 7.39 -5.29 3.62
CA ILE A 158 6.87 -5.70 2.31
C ILE A 158 6.87 -7.23 2.20
N ALA A 159 7.97 -7.92 2.53
CA ALA A 159 8.03 -9.38 2.54
C ALA A 159 6.93 -10.00 3.41
N ARG A 160 6.70 -9.44 4.60
CA ARG A 160 5.61 -9.86 5.50
C ARG A 160 4.24 -9.71 4.84
N ALA A 161 4.00 -8.61 4.13
CA ALA A 161 2.73 -8.39 3.43
C ALA A 161 2.55 -9.35 2.25
N LEU A 162 3.63 -9.66 1.51
CA LEU A 162 3.61 -10.58 0.37
C LEU A 162 3.45 -12.05 0.77
N ALA A 163 3.86 -12.43 1.99
CA ALA A 163 3.88 -13.82 2.43
C ALA A 163 2.51 -14.50 2.39
N VAL A 164 1.44 -13.75 2.59
CA VAL A 164 0.05 -14.24 2.54
C VAL A 164 -0.54 -14.26 1.12
N ASN A 165 0.25 -13.94 0.09
CA ASN A 165 -0.18 -13.84 -1.31
C ASN A 165 -1.39 -12.92 -1.51
N PRO A 166 -1.28 -11.63 -1.19
CA PRO A 166 -2.38 -10.69 -1.35
C PRO A 166 -2.74 -10.48 -2.82
N GLU A 167 -3.98 -10.11 -3.10
CA GLU A 167 -4.45 -9.70 -4.42
C GLU A 167 -4.15 -8.23 -4.70
N VAL A 168 -4.13 -7.42 -3.63
CA VAL A 168 -3.83 -5.98 -3.66
C VAL A 168 -2.80 -5.66 -2.59
N LEU A 169 -1.80 -4.85 -2.93
CA LEU A 169 -0.82 -4.30 -2.00
C LEU A 169 -1.00 -2.79 -1.88
N LEU A 170 -1.35 -2.35 -0.71
CA LEU A 170 -1.47 -0.94 -0.35
C LEU A 170 -0.16 -0.46 0.26
N MET A 171 0.36 0.68 -0.18
CA MET A 171 1.60 1.27 0.31
C MET A 171 1.38 2.72 0.71
N ASP A 172 1.48 3.03 2.00
CA ASP A 172 1.35 4.39 2.54
C ASP A 172 2.73 5.03 2.66
N GLU A 173 3.13 5.84 1.71
CA GLU A 173 4.42 6.54 1.65
C GLU A 173 5.65 5.64 1.92
N PRO A 174 5.82 4.51 1.21
CA PRO A 174 6.75 3.45 1.61
C PRO A 174 8.23 3.84 1.60
N ALA A 175 8.59 4.97 1.00
CA ALA A 175 9.98 5.42 0.86
C ALA A 175 10.25 6.78 1.50
N SER A 176 9.27 7.41 2.18
CA SER A 176 9.37 8.80 2.66
C SER A 176 10.47 9.04 3.70
N ALA A 177 10.88 8.01 4.45
CA ALA A 177 11.91 8.11 5.48
C ALA A 177 13.21 7.36 5.10
N LEU A 178 13.40 7.02 3.82
CA LEU A 178 14.52 6.23 3.36
C LEU A 178 15.55 7.09 2.61
N ASP A 179 16.78 6.60 2.60
CA ASP A 179 17.85 7.15 1.78
C ASP A 179 17.58 6.89 0.27
N PRO A 180 18.25 7.64 -0.65
CA PRO A 180 18.00 7.49 -2.09
C PRO A 180 18.23 6.08 -2.64
N ILE A 181 19.24 5.35 -2.12
CA ILE A 181 19.55 3.99 -2.57
C ILE A 181 18.42 3.03 -2.15
N SER A 182 17.97 3.13 -0.91
CA SER A 182 16.84 2.33 -0.40
C SER A 182 15.54 2.68 -1.11
N THR A 183 15.32 3.96 -1.46
CA THR A 183 14.17 4.40 -2.25
C THR A 183 14.16 3.77 -3.64
N ALA A 184 15.30 3.79 -4.35
CA ALA A 184 15.43 3.16 -5.67
C ALA A 184 15.09 1.66 -5.61
N LYS A 185 15.59 0.94 -4.60
CA LYS A 185 15.25 -0.48 -4.40
C LYS A 185 13.75 -0.73 -4.20
N ILE A 186 13.04 0.18 -3.51
CA ILE A 186 11.57 0.07 -3.35
C ILE A 186 10.86 0.35 -4.69
N GLU A 187 11.34 1.29 -5.49
CA GLU A 187 10.76 1.60 -6.80
C GLU A 187 10.94 0.43 -7.77
N ASP A 188 12.15 -0.16 -7.85
CA ASP A 188 12.42 -1.35 -8.65
C ASP A 188 11.51 -2.52 -8.23
N LEU A 189 11.35 -2.70 -6.91
CA LEU A 189 10.48 -3.71 -6.35
C LEU A 189 9.00 -3.50 -6.75
N ILE A 190 8.49 -2.27 -6.72
CA ILE A 190 7.13 -1.95 -7.18
C ILE A 190 6.98 -2.30 -8.66
N PHE A 191 7.99 -2.00 -9.47
CA PHE A 191 7.99 -2.28 -10.91
C PHE A 191 7.90 -3.79 -11.22
N GLU A 192 8.56 -4.63 -10.42
CA GLU A 192 8.47 -6.09 -10.56
C GLU A 192 7.14 -6.64 -10.04
N LEU A 193 6.69 -6.16 -8.89
CA LEU A 193 5.47 -6.66 -8.23
C LEU A 193 4.21 -6.34 -9.01
N LYS A 194 4.09 -5.16 -9.62
CA LYS A 194 2.90 -4.76 -10.37
C LYS A 194 2.57 -5.66 -11.56
N GLN A 195 3.52 -6.47 -12.03
CA GLN A 195 3.29 -7.48 -13.06
C GLN A 195 2.42 -8.65 -12.58
N LYS A 196 2.30 -8.84 -11.27
CA LYS A 196 1.66 -10.01 -10.64
C LYS A 196 0.54 -9.66 -9.69
N LEU A 197 0.52 -8.45 -9.16
CA LEU A 197 -0.49 -7.99 -8.21
C LEU A 197 -0.83 -6.51 -8.43
N THR A 198 -1.99 -6.11 -7.98
CA THR A 198 -2.45 -4.71 -8.06
C THR A 198 -1.83 -3.92 -6.92
N ILE A 199 -1.28 -2.74 -7.20
CA ILE A 199 -0.64 -1.87 -6.21
C ILE A 199 -1.35 -0.52 -6.13
N VAL A 200 -1.62 -0.05 -4.92
CA VAL A 200 -2.03 1.34 -4.66
C VAL A 200 -0.98 1.96 -3.76
N ILE A 201 -0.30 2.98 -4.27
CA ILE A 201 0.76 3.69 -3.54
C ILE A 201 0.33 5.12 -3.23
N VAL A 202 0.33 5.49 -1.97
CA VAL A 202 0.27 6.90 -1.55
C VAL A 202 1.68 7.46 -1.50
N THR A 203 1.90 8.59 -2.12
CA THR A 203 3.17 9.31 -2.05
C THR A 203 2.98 10.82 -2.22
N HIS A 204 3.80 11.61 -1.54
CA HIS A 204 3.93 13.03 -1.78
C HIS A 204 5.08 13.35 -2.76
N ASN A 205 5.86 12.33 -3.15
CA ASN A 205 6.94 12.46 -4.12
C ASN A 205 6.41 12.24 -5.54
N MET A 206 6.24 13.34 -6.27
CA MET A 206 5.71 13.33 -7.65
C MET A 206 6.61 12.56 -8.62
N GLN A 207 7.94 12.62 -8.42
CA GLN A 207 8.88 11.88 -9.26
C GLN A 207 8.74 10.37 -9.04
N GLN A 208 8.51 9.93 -7.80
CA GLN A 208 8.23 8.53 -7.50
C GLN A 208 6.93 8.09 -8.17
N ALA A 209 5.83 8.84 -8.01
CA ALA A 209 4.55 8.52 -8.66
C ALA A 209 4.71 8.38 -10.18
N SER A 210 5.39 9.33 -10.81
CA SER A 210 5.66 9.34 -12.26
C SER A 210 6.48 8.13 -12.73
N ARG A 211 7.40 7.60 -11.91
CA ARG A 211 8.23 6.45 -12.30
C ARG A 211 7.52 5.13 -12.14
N VAL A 212 6.74 4.95 -11.05
CA VAL A 212 6.26 3.60 -10.69
C VAL A 212 4.83 3.30 -11.13
N ALA A 213 3.99 4.32 -11.34
CA ALA A 213 2.55 4.15 -11.53
C ALA A 213 2.10 4.36 -12.99
N GLU A 214 1.12 3.58 -13.45
CA GLU A 214 0.42 3.75 -14.72
C GLU A 214 -0.71 4.77 -14.61
N TYR A 215 -1.38 4.84 -13.46
CA TYR A 215 -2.47 5.77 -13.16
C TYR A 215 -2.14 6.60 -11.93
N THR A 216 -2.60 7.84 -11.92
CA THR A 216 -2.41 8.74 -10.79
C THR A 216 -3.70 9.47 -10.45
N GLY A 217 -4.09 9.44 -9.16
CA GLY A 217 -5.19 10.23 -8.60
C GLY A 217 -4.65 11.38 -7.77
N PHE A 218 -5.12 12.58 -8.04
CA PHE A 218 -4.82 13.77 -7.24
C PHE A 218 -5.92 14.03 -6.22
N PHE A 219 -5.56 14.00 -4.95
CA PHE A 219 -6.44 14.27 -3.81
C PHE A 219 -6.22 15.66 -3.26
N LEU A 220 -7.32 16.37 -2.98
CA LEU A 220 -7.31 17.68 -2.35
C LEU A 220 -8.50 17.82 -1.39
N MET A 221 -8.25 18.11 -0.12
CA MET A 221 -9.27 18.38 0.91
C MET A 221 -10.40 17.34 0.96
N GLY A 222 -10.07 16.05 0.82
CA GLY A 222 -11.06 14.97 0.88
C GLY A 222 -11.68 14.58 -0.46
N ASP A 223 -11.41 15.32 -1.53
CA ASP A 223 -11.92 15.06 -2.87
C ASP A 223 -10.87 14.41 -3.76
N LEU A 224 -11.29 13.53 -4.66
CA LEU A 224 -10.52 13.10 -5.82
C LEU A 224 -10.74 14.11 -6.94
N VAL A 225 -9.77 15.01 -7.12
CA VAL A 225 -9.87 16.13 -8.07
C VAL A 225 -9.72 15.66 -9.51
N GLU A 226 -8.76 14.77 -9.74
CA GLU A 226 -8.49 14.23 -11.07
C GLU A 226 -7.90 12.81 -10.94
N PHE A 227 -8.28 11.93 -11.87
CA PHE A 227 -7.76 10.57 -11.98
C PHE A 227 -7.60 10.20 -13.44
N ASP A 228 -6.37 9.93 -13.86
CA ASP A 228 -6.08 9.56 -15.26
C ASP A 228 -4.74 8.81 -15.35
N LYS A 229 -4.29 8.49 -16.57
CA LYS A 229 -2.95 7.98 -16.84
C LYS A 229 -1.91 8.93 -16.24
N THR A 230 -0.91 8.37 -15.61
CA THR A 230 0.17 9.11 -14.96
C THR A 230 0.84 10.12 -15.91
N GLU A 231 1.10 9.72 -17.14
CA GLU A 231 1.66 10.62 -18.16
C GLU A 231 0.80 11.87 -18.36
N LYS A 232 -0.53 11.69 -18.50
CA LYS A 232 -1.46 12.82 -18.68
C LYS A 232 -1.49 13.74 -17.47
N ILE A 233 -1.59 13.16 -16.27
CA ILE A 233 -1.60 13.93 -15.00
C ILE A 233 -0.36 14.82 -14.90
N PHE A 234 0.83 14.32 -15.25
CA PHE A 234 2.08 15.06 -15.08
C PHE A 234 2.45 15.97 -16.27
N THR A 235 1.85 15.80 -17.46
CA THR A 235 2.18 16.60 -18.66
C THR A 235 1.09 17.55 -19.10
N ASN A 236 -0.17 17.14 -18.98
CA ASN A 236 -1.33 17.91 -19.47
C ASN A 236 -2.58 17.59 -18.62
N PRO A 237 -2.57 17.93 -17.32
CA PRO A 237 -3.72 17.73 -16.45
C PRO A 237 -4.94 18.51 -16.94
N SER A 238 -6.13 17.96 -16.68
CA SER A 238 -7.39 18.58 -17.11
C SER A 238 -7.91 19.60 -16.10
N ASP A 239 -7.54 19.44 -14.80
CA ASP A 239 -7.96 20.34 -13.72
C ASP A 239 -6.82 21.31 -13.35
N LYS A 240 -7.13 22.59 -13.26
CA LYS A 240 -6.16 23.63 -12.90
C LYS A 240 -5.53 23.40 -11.52
N ARG A 241 -6.26 22.87 -10.56
CA ARG A 241 -5.74 22.56 -9.22
C ARG A 241 -4.65 21.48 -9.27
N THR A 242 -4.81 20.50 -10.18
CA THR A 242 -3.78 19.48 -10.46
C THR A 242 -2.55 20.12 -11.06
N GLU A 243 -2.71 21.00 -12.06
CA GLU A 243 -1.60 21.74 -12.69
C GLU A 243 -0.83 22.58 -11.67
N ASP A 244 -1.55 23.36 -10.83
CA ASP A 244 -0.94 24.22 -9.81
C ASP A 244 -0.18 23.38 -8.77
N TYR A 245 -0.71 22.21 -8.36
CA TYR A 245 -0.03 21.29 -7.45
C TYR A 245 1.27 20.74 -8.04
N ILE A 246 1.22 20.24 -9.28
CA ILE A 246 2.38 19.61 -9.94
C ILE A 246 3.48 20.63 -10.24
N THR A 247 3.10 21.85 -10.61
CA THR A 247 4.06 22.94 -10.91
C THR A 247 4.58 23.65 -9.67
N GLY A 248 4.16 23.26 -8.46
CA GLY A 248 4.57 23.89 -7.21
C GLY A 248 3.99 25.28 -6.98
N ARG A 249 2.93 25.67 -7.71
CA ARG A 249 2.20 26.94 -7.55
C ARG A 249 1.07 26.85 -6.53
N PHE A 250 1.06 25.76 -5.78
CA PHE A 250 0.05 25.44 -4.79
C PHE A 250 0.44 26.07 -3.44
N GLY A 251 -0.27 27.13 -3.01
CA GLY A 251 -0.05 27.85 -1.75
C GLY A 251 -1.03 28.99 -1.60
#